data_e9dd2bc9f51fe76ccfd3a4d7c2869608
#
_entry.id   e9dd2bc9f51fe76ccfd3a4d7c2869608
#
_cell.length_a   1.000
_cell.length_b   1.000
_cell.length_c   1.000
_cell.angle_alpha   90.00
_cell.angle_beta   90.00
_cell.angle_gamma   90.00
#
_symmetry.space_group_name_H-M   'P 1'
#
loop_
_entity.id
_entity.type
_entity.pdbx_description
1 polymer ?
#
loop_
_entity_poly.entity_id
_entity_poly.type
_entity_poly.pdbx_seq_one_letter_code
_entity_poly.pdbx_strand_id
1 'polypeptide(L)'
;MLLNELTKPSNMQQLQMHLQAWKDWLVQGSHSPREITDALRDNIGDISGVSMKIVPGVDKGDMNASAYYEQDADEDGEIPFEIELYFSKEEDQRMTITNPDPLVNKVIEMLKHEFLHQKQARARDFEEYTPGKDDRNSNYEYMSRPDEIEAYAMNIADELVKKADKDGAIALLRMANKTAQFKDKMGNLLSPELFSYMGMWDFNSKHPVIKRLLKKIYQYITEPSSE
;
A
#
# COMPACT_ATOMS: atom_id res chain seq x y z
N MET A 1 24.29 -1.39 -3.71
CA MET A 1 23.35 -1.42 -4.85
C MET A 1 22.55 -0.15 -4.74
N LEU A 2 22.68 0.76 -5.70
CA LEU A 2 22.01 2.07 -5.57
C LEU A 2 20.51 1.90 -5.79
N LEU A 3 19.70 2.37 -4.87
CA LEU A 3 18.22 2.37 -4.90
C LEU A 3 17.59 2.90 -6.21
N ASN A 4 18.36 3.64 -7.03
CA ASN A 4 18.00 4.01 -8.40
C ASN A 4 17.65 2.83 -9.32
N GLU A 5 17.92 1.60 -8.90
CA GLU A 5 17.62 0.41 -9.67
C GLU A 5 16.24 -0.19 -9.32
N LEU A 6 15.66 0.11 -8.16
CA LEU A 6 14.38 -0.47 -7.70
C LEU A 6 13.14 0.11 -8.41
N THR A 7 13.30 1.24 -9.07
CA THR A 7 12.23 1.82 -9.91
C THR A 7 12.20 1.26 -11.33
N LYS A 8 13.14 0.36 -11.67
CA LYS A 8 13.11 -0.36 -12.94
C LYS A 8 12.22 -1.59 -12.83
N PRO A 9 11.50 -1.99 -13.89
CA PRO A 9 10.67 -3.20 -13.89
C PRO A 9 11.41 -4.44 -13.38
N SER A 10 12.69 -4.57 -13.68
CA SER A 10 13.56 -5.67 -13.21
C SER A 10 13.64 -5.78 -11.69
N ASN A 11 13.56 -4.67 -10.97
CA ASN A 11 13.73 -4.66 -9.51
C ASN A 11 12.42 -4.95 -8.78
N MET A 12 11.29 -4.49 -9.32
CA MET A 12 9.98 -4.91 -8.83
C MET A 12 9.77 -6.42 -9.06
N GLN A 13 10.27 -6.97 -10.16
CA GLN A 13 10.26 -8.42 -10.38
C GLN A 13 11.13 -9.17 -9.36
N GLN A 14 12.32 -8.67 -9.05
CA GLN A 14 13.17 -9.25 -8.00
C GLN A 14 12.49 -9.22 -6.64
N LEU A 15 11.89 -8.09 -6.25
CA LEU A 15 11.12 -7.99 -5.02
C LEU A 15 9.98 -9.00 -4.97
N GLN A 16 9.22 -9.15 -6.07
CA GLN A 16 8.16 -10.14 -6.16
C GLN A 16 8.69 -11.57 -6.02
N MET A 17 9.85 -11.88 -6.60
CA MET A 17 10.49 -13.20 -6.44
C MET A 17 10.89 -13.46 -4.98
N HIS A 18 11.47 -12.49 -4.29
CA HIS A 18 11.84 -12.59 -2.88
C HIS A 18 10.62 -12.79 -1.98
N LEU A 19 9.56 -12.02 -2.22
CA LEU A 19 8.31 -12.16 -1.49
C LEU A 19 7.58 -13.46 -1.81
N GLN A 20 7.70 -13.99 -3.03
CA GLN A 20 7.20 -15.33 -3.37
C GLN A 20 7.97 -16.41 -2.61
N ALA A 21 9.28 -16.32 -2.50
CA ALA A 21 10.08 -17.26 -1.72
C ALA A 21 9.69 -17.25 -0.23
N TRP A 22 9.48 -16.07 0.34
CA TRP A 22 8.97 -15.91 1.70
C TRP A 22 7.57 -16.52 1.86
N LYS A 23 6.66 -16.28 0.91
CA LYS A 23 5.33 -16.89 0.86
C LYS A 23 5.39 -18.42 0.90
N ASP A 24 6.25 -19.01 0.04
CA ASP A 24 6.40 -20.47 -0.06
C ASP A 24 6.96 -21.07 1.23
N TRP A 25 7.82 -20.32 1.92
CA TRP A 25 8.34 -20.70 3.24
C TRP A 25 7.24 -20.62 4.33
N LEU A 26 6.39 -19.58 4.33
CA LEU A 26 5.32 -19.41 5.32
C LEU A 26 4.34 -20.58 5.41
N VAL A 27 4.10 -21.30 4.32
CA VAL A 27 3.20 -22.46 4.28
C VAL A 27 3.86 -23.78 4.71
N GLN A 28 5.19 -23.78 4.93
CA GLN A 28 5.96 -25.02 5.23
C GLN A 28 5.96 -25.37 6.72
N GLY A 29 4.89 -25.17 7.42
CA GLY A 29 4.81 -25.59 8.80
C GLY A 29 4.22 -24.57 9.76
N SER A 30 4.81 -24.50 10.94
CA SER A 30 4.39 -23.60 11.99
C SER A 30 5.57 -22.71 12.39
N HIS A 31 5.38 -21.40 12.40
CA HIS A 31 6.42 -20.40 12.63
C HIS A 31 6.04 -19.47 13.77
N SER A 32 7.03 -18.96 14.50
CA SER A 32 6.82 -17.90 15.48
C SER A 32 6.86 -16.53 14.81
N PRO A 33 6.31 -15.46 15.43
CA PRO A 33 6.47 -14.09 14.97
C PRO A 33 7.92 -13.71 14.65
N ARG A 34 8.86 -14.10 15.50
CA ARG A 34 10.30 -13.88 15.30
C ARG A 34 10.80 -14.54 14.03
N GLU A 35 10.53 -15.86 13.87
CA GLU A 35 10.95 -16.62 12.67
C GLU A 35 10.38 -16.00 11.38
N ILE A 36 9.12 -15.55 11.40
CA ILE A 36 8.46 -14.91 10.24
C ILE A 36 9.15 -13.59 9.89
N THR A 37 9.47 -12.79 10.90
CA THR A 37 10.13 -11.49 10.73
C THR A 37 11.56 -11.65 10.21
N ASP A 38 12.32 -12.58 10.80
CA ASP A 38 13.69 -12.86 10.39
C ASP A 38 13.73 -13.41 8.95
N ALA A 39 12.82 -14.33 8.60
CA ALA A 39 12.72 -14.85 7.23
C ALA A 39 12.37 -13.76 6.22
N LEU A 40 11.51 -12.79 6.56
CA LEU A 40 11.26 -11.64 5.68
C LEU A 40 12.50 -10.77 5.56
N ARG A 41 13.17 -10.45 6.67
CA ARG A 41 14.41 -9.65 6.69
C ARG A 41 15.51 -10.29 5.85
N ASP A 42 15.68 -11.59 5.93
CA ASP A 42 16.68 -12.33 5.13
C ASP A 42 16.40 -12.26 3.62
N ASN A 43 15.12 -12.12 3.24
CA ASN A 43 14.73 -12.04 1.84
C ASN A 43 14.81 -10.63 1.26
N ILE A 44 14.52 -9.58 2.05
CA ILE A 44 14.40 -8.20 1.53
C ILE A 44 15.22 -7.17 2.30
N GLY A 45 16.10 -7.60 3.23
CA GLY A 45 16.84 -6.69 4.12
C GLY A 45 17.74 -5.68 3.41
N ASP A 46 18.16 -5.97 2.16
CA ASP A 46 18.89 -5.01 1.32
C ASP A 46 17.99 -3.90 0.75
N ILE A 47 16.67 -4.05 0.88
CA ILE A 47 15.66 -3.15 0.30
C ILE A 47 14.93 -2.39 1.40
N SER A 48 14.60 -3.07 2.50
CA SER A 48 13.75 -2.55 3.57
C SER A 48 14.21 -3.06 4.92
N GLY A 49 14.22 -2.20 5.92
CA GLY A 49 14.20 -2.62 7.31
C GLY A 49 12.95 -3.45 7.61
N VAL A 50 13.07 -4.42 8.49
CA VAL A 50 11.93 -5.25 8.92
C VAL A 50 11.93 -5.35 10.43
N SER A 51 10.85 -4.91 11.04
CA SER A 51 10.60 -4.98 12.48
C SER A 51 9.28 -5.69 12.80
N MET A 52 9.03 -5.96 14.08
CA MET A 52 7.76 -6.55 14.51
C MET A 52 7.26 -5.91 15.80
N LYS A 53 5.92 -5.94 15.96
CA LYS A 53 5.22 -5.58 17.20
C LYS A 53 4.22 -6.65 17.60
N ILE A 54 4.15 -6.92 18.88
CA ILE A 54 3.07 -7.76 19.45
C ILE A 54 1.91 -6.84 19.86
N VAL A 55 0.77 -7.02 19.20
CA VAL A 55 -0.43 -6.19 19.41
C VAL A 55 -1.60 -7.11 19.72
N PRO A 56 -2.06 -7.19 20.98
CA PRO A 56 -3.24 -8.01 21.32
C PRO A 56 -4.46 -7.53 20.53
N GLY A 57 -5.16 -8.46 19.87
CA GLY A 57 -6.38 -8.18 19.13
C GLY A 57 -6.17 -7.68 17.70
N VAL A 58 -4.99 -7.86 17.12
CA VAL A 58 -4.80 -7.73 15.67
C VAL A 58 -5.81 -8.62 14.96
N ASP A 59 -6.50 -8.04 13.98
CA ASP A 59 -7.65 -8.62 13.27
C ASP A 59 -7.49 -10.07 12.85
N LYS A 60 -8.63 -10.70 12.68
CA LYS A 60 -9.01 -12.10 12.31
C LYS A 60 -8.01 -13.03 11.59
N GLY A 61 -6.75 -12.68 11.46
CA GLY A 61 -5.70 -13.49 10.84
C GLY A 61 -4.45 -13.61 11.68
N ASP A 62 -4.44 -13.13 12.93
CA ASP A 62 -3.29 -13.10 13.83
C ASP A 62 -2.08 -12.27 13.35
N MET A 63 -2.13 -11.70 12.14
CA MET A 63 -1.04 -10.93 11.54
C MET A 63 -1.55 -9.74 10.73
N ASN A 64 -0.77 -8.66 10.75
CA ASN A 64 -0.97 -7.49 9.91
C ASN A 64 0.40 -6.89 9.54
N ALA A 65 0.43 -5.90 8.64
CA ALA A 65 1.65 -5.21 8.26
C ALA A 65 1.38 -3.74 7.99
N SER A 66 2.40 -2.90 8.19
CA SER A 66 2.51 -1.55 7.64
C SER A 66 3.87 -1.37 7.00
N ALA A 67 4.01 -0.37 6.14
CA ALA A 67 5.28 0.07 5.60
C ALA A 67 5.37 1.59 5.67
N TYR A 68 6.61 2.09 5.67
CA TYR A 68 6.92 3.51 5.75
C TYR A 68 8.10 3.83 4.85
N TYR A 69 8.08 4.99 4.27
CA TYR A 69 9.21 5.61 3.59
C TYR A 69 9.74 6.76 4.44
N GLU A 70 11.04 6.75 4.69
CA GLU A 70 11.75 7.78 5.44
C GLU A 70 12.62 8.61 4.49
N GLN A 71 12.18 9.85 4.24
CA GLN A 71 12.82 10.75 3.29
C GLN A 71 14.26 11.09 3.69
N ASP A 72 14.50 11.34 4.99
CA ASP A 72 15.82 11.71 5.49
C ASP A 72 16.82 10.57 5.32
N ALA A 73 16.42 9.33 5.57
CA ALA A 73 17.24 8.15 5.33
C ALA A 73 17.61 7.98 3.85
N ASP A 74 16.66 8.25 2.93
CA ASP A 74 16.90 8.21 1.48
C ASP A 74 17.87 9.32 1.03
N GLU A 75 17.76 10.53 1.59
CA GLU A 75 18.67 11.64 1.32
C GLU A 75 20.09 11.33 1.79
N ASP A 76 20.22 10.70 2.95
CA ASP A 76 21.51 10.27 3.53
C ASP A 76 22.10 9.02 2.86
N GLY A 77 21.36 8.38 1.95
CA GLY A 77 21.77 7.17 1.23
C GLY A 77 21.68 5.89 2.05
N GLU A 78 20.88 5.90 3.11
CA GLU A 78 20.52 4.74 3.93
C GLU A 78 19.34 3.98 3.33
N ILE A 79 18.94 2.85 3.96
CA ILE A 79 17.76 2.10 3.56
C ILE A 79 16.51 2.87 4.01
N PRO A 80 15.72 3.43 3.08
CA PRO A 80 14.65 4.36 3.42
C PRO A 80 13.29 3.70 3.68
N PHE A 81 13.20 2.38 3.56
CA PHE A 81 11.93 1.68 3.77
C PHE A 81 11.98 0.88 5.05
N GLU A 82 10.88 0.89 5.79
CA GLU A 82 10.68 0.06 6.98
C GLU A 82 9.34 -0.68 6.83
N ILE A 83 9.36 -2.00 7.03
CA ILE A 83 8.17 -2.83 7.15
C ILE A 83 8.03 -3.22 8.61
N GLU A 84 6.86 -2.96 9.19
CA GLU A 84 6.51 -3.39 10.51
C GLU A 84 5.41 -4.46 10.46
N LEU A 85 5.74 -5.64 10.96
CA LEU A 85 4.79 -6.76 11.08
C LEU A 85 4.12 -6.73 12.46
N TYR A 86 2.82 -6.90 12.49
CA TYR A 86 2.02 -6.95 13.71
C TYR A 86 1.50 -8.35 13.94
N PHE A 87 1.66 -8.85 15.17
CA PHE A 87 1.20 -10.19 15.55
C PHE A 87 0.32 -10.11 16.80
N SER A 88 -0.73 -10.95 16.85
CA SER A 88 -1.52 -11.15 18.06
C SER A 88 -0.90 -12.17 19.02
N LYS A 89 0.06 -12.95 18.54
CA LYS A 89 0.77 -14.00 19.25
C LYS A 89 2.04 -13.50 19.91
N GLU A 90 2.41 -14.06 21.04
CA GLU A 90 3.71 -13.84 21.68
C GLU A 90 4.86 -14.19 20.73
N GLU A 91 6.01 -13.55 20.91
CA GLU A 91 7.15 -13.58 19.99
C GLU A 91 7.63 -15.00 19.63
N ASP A 92 7.59 -15.94 20.58
CA ASP A 92 8.01 -17.33 20.41
C ASP A 92 6.81 -18.31 20.21
N GLN A 93 5.59 -17.81 20.23
CA GLN A 93 4.39 -18.65 20.09
C GLN A 93 4.17 -19.01 18.62
N ARG A 94 4.20 -20.31 18.31
CA ARG A 94 4.08 -20.78 16.92
C ARG A 94 2.65 -20.66 16.39
N MET A 95 2.55 -20.32 15.12
CA MET A 95 1.30 -20.25 14.36
C MET A 95 1.47 -20.93 13.01
N THR A 96 0.39 -21.48 12.47
CA THR A 96 0.34 -22.09 11.13
C THR A 96 -0.39 -21.13 10.19
N ILE A 97 0.27 -20.72 9.11
CA ILE A 97 -0.28 -19.83 8.11
C ILE A 97 -0.74 -20.68 6.94
N THR A 98 -2.04 -20.88 6.81
CA THR A 98 -2.62 -21.71 5.74
C THR A 98 -2.84 -20.93 4.45
N ASN A 99 -2.97 -19.62 4.52
CA ASN A 99 -3.13 -18.73 3.36
C ASN A 99 -2.32 -17.45 3.57
N PRO A 100 -1.07 -17.38 3.08
CA PRO A 100 -0.21 -16.21 3.19
C PRO A 100 -0.53 -15.12 2.15
N ASP A 101 -1.34 -15.41 1.11
CA ASP A 101 -1.62 -14.48 0.00
C ASP A 101 -2.08 -13.09 0.45
N PRO A 102 -3.03 -12.95 1.39
CA PRO A 102 -3.47 -11.64 1.83
C PRO A 102 -2.35 -10.80 2.44
N LEU A 103 -1.47 -11.41 3.25
CA LEU A 103 -0.34 -10.73 3.86
C LEU A 103 0.72 -10.32 2.83
N VAL A 104 1.12 -11.26 1.97
CA VAL A 104 2.15 -11.03 0.94
C VAL A 104 1.69 -9.96 -0.05
N ASN A 105 0.44 -10.04 -0.52
CA ASN A 105 -0.12 -9.04 -1.41
C ASN A 105 -0.16 -7.66 -0.74
N LYS A 106 -0.51 -7.61 0.54
CA LYS A 106 -0.51 -6.37 1.31
C LYS A 106 0.89 -5.75 1.40
N VAL A 107 1.91 -6.56 1.68
CA VAL A 107 3.32 -6.09 1.71
C VAL A 107 3.72 -5.55 0.34
N ILE A 108 3.37 -6.23 -0.76
CA ILE A 108 3.65 -5.75 -2.12
C ILE A 108 2.95 -4.40 -2.40
N GLU A 109 1.69 -4.28 -2.04
CA GLU A 109 0.90 -3.06 -2.28
C GLU A 109 1.44 -1.88 -1.46
N MET A 110 1.79 -2.11 -0.21
CA MET A 110 2.42 -1.08 0.64
C MET A 110 3.78 -0.65 0.10
N LEU A 111 4.66 -1.57 -0.25
CA LEU A 111 5.97 -1.21 -0.82
C LEU A 111 5.83 -0.43 -2.13
N LYS A 112 4.88 -0.76 -3.00
CA LYS A 112 4.59 0.04 -4.19
C LYS A 112 4.20 1.48 -3.84
N HIS A 113 3.38 1.64 -2.80
CA HIS A 113 2.97 2.94 -2.28
C HIS A 113 4.19 3.74 -1.80
N GLU A 114 5.03 3.14 -0.98
CA GLU A 114 6.24 3.78 -0.45
C GLU A 114 7.28 4.09 -1.54
N PHE A 115 7.44 3.23 -2.54
CA PHE A 115 8.28 3.52 -3.70
C PHE A 115 7.79 4.74 -4.51
N LEU A 116 6.48 4.96 -4.56
CA LEU A 116 5.97 6.16 -5.19
C LEU A 116 6.33 7.41 -4.39
N HIS A 117 6.23 7.34 -3.04
CA HIS A 117 6.68 8.44 -2.17
C HIS A 117 8.18 8.74 -2.34
N GLN A 118 9.02 7.72 -2.43
CA GLN A 118 10.44 7.89 -2.75
C GLN A 118 10.64 8.62 -4.08
N LYS A 119 9.93 8.19 -5.13
CA LYS A 119 10.00 8.84 -6.45
C LYS A 119 9.55 10.30 -6.38
N GLN A 120 8.51 10.59 -5.62
CA GLN A 120 7.98 11.94 -5.42
C GLN A 120 8.98 12.81 -4.62
N ALA A 121 9.59 12.29 -3.55
CA ALA A 121 10.59 12.99 -2.76
C ALA A 121 11.81 13.36 -3.60
N ARG A 122 12.36 12.40 -4.35
CA ARG A 122 13.48 12.63 -5.26
C ARG A 122 13.16 13.61 -6.39
N ALA A 123 11.91 13.60 -6.89
CA ALA A 123 11.47 14.57 -7.91
C ALA A 123 11.34 16.00 -7.37
N ARG A 124 11.23 16.15 -6.04
CA ARG A 124 11.23 17.44 -5.32
C ARG A 124 12.61 17.83 -4.80
N ASP A 125 13.66 17.04 -5.06
CA ASP A 125 14.98 17.21 -4.46
C ASP A 125 14.93 17.22 -2.92
N PHE A 126 14.11 16.30 -2.38
CA PHE A 126 13.82 16.12 -0.96
C PHE A 126 13.22 17.32 -0.22
N GLU A 127 12.70 18.32 -0.95
CA GLU A 127 11.94 19.41 -0.33
C GLU A 127 10.69 18.90 0.40
N GLU A 128 10.18 19.72 1.33
CA GLU A 128 8.98 19.40 2.12
C GLU A 128 7.76 19.09 1.25
N TYR A 129 6.89 18.24 1.77
CA TYR A 129 5.61 17.91 1.13
C TYR A 129 4.74 19.14 0.97
N THR A 130 4.03 19.22 -0.15
CA THR A 130 2.96 20.20 -0.30
C THR A 130 1.84 19.88 0.69
N PRO A 131 1.51 20.80 1.62
CA PRO A 131 0.46 20.56 2.59
C PRO A 131 -0.89 20.20 1.95
N GLY A 132 -1.64 19.35 2.63
CA GLY A 132 -3.01 19.03 2.25
C GLY A 132 -3.92 20.27 2.37
N LYS A 133 -4.97 20.27 1.56
CA LYS A 133 -5.91 21.42 1.53
C LYS A 133 -7.04 21.32 2.53
N ASP A 134 -7.17 20.19 3.22
CA ASP A 134 -8.21 19.97 4.22
C ASP A 134 -7.56 19.91 5.61
N ASP A 135 -7.63 21.01 6.34
CA ASP A 135 -6.96 21.24 7.61
C ASP A 135 -7.84 20.94 8.86
N ARG A 136 -8.96 20.22 8.67
CA ARG A 136 -9.88 19.89 9.78
C ARG A 136 -9.19 19.14 10.94
N ASN A 137 -8.25 18.28 10.62
CA ASN A 137 -7.31 17.65 11.55
C ASN A 137 -6.14 16.99 10.76
N SER A 138 -5.17 16.44 11.47
CA SER A 138 -3.98 15.82 10.86
C SER A 138 -4.30 14.72 9.84
N ASN A 139 -5.34 13.90 10.09
CA ASN A 139 -5.72 12.83 9.15
C ASN A 139 -6.29 13.40 7.85
N TYR A 140 -7.14 14.44 7.90
CA TYR A 140 -7.66 15.07 6.70
C TYR A 140 -6.58 15.85 5.95
N GLU A 141 -5.69 16.53 6.70
CA GLU A 141 -4.54 17.20 6.09
C GLU A 141 -3.69 16.17 5.34
N TYR A 142 -3.25 15.10 5.99
CA TYR A 142 -2.46 14.02 5.42
C TYR A 142 -3.14 13.44 4.18
N MET A 143 -4.36 12.94 4.29
CA MET A 143 -5.09 12.30 3.19
C MET A 143 -5.46 13.27 2.04
N SER A 144 -5.35 14.59 2.24
CA SER A 144 -5.57 15.60 1.19
C SER A 144 -4.29 16.09 0.54
N ARG A 145 -3.12 15.63 0.95
CA ARG A 145 -1.83 15.91 0.30
C ARG A 145 -1.83 15.41 -1.13
N PRO A 146 -1.25 16.18 -2.05
CA PRO A 146 -1.14 15.74 -3.45
C PRO A 146 -0.48 14.38 -3.64
N ASP A 147 0.55 14.11 -2.86
CA ASP A 147 1.36 12.90 -2.93
C ASP A 147 0.56 11.68 -2.45
N GLU A 148 -0.16 11.81 -1.33
CA GLU A 148 -1.04 10.78 -0.81
C GLU A 148 -2.19 10.46 -1.77
N ILE A 149 -2.84 11.49 -2.32
CA ILE A 149 -3.90 11.30 -3.33
C ILE A 149 -3.36 10.49 -4.53
N GLU A 150 -2.12 10.75 -4.94
CA GLU A 150 -1.51 10.04 -6.06
C GLU A 150 -1.20 8.59 -5.72
N ALA A 151 -0.61 8.33 -4.56
CA ALA A 151 -0.26 7.00 -4.09
C ALA A 151 -1.50 6.11 -3.88
N TYR A 152 -2.51 6.62 -3.19
CA TYR A 152 -3.80 5.92 -3.06
C TYR A 152 -4.48 5.71 -4.41
N ALA A 153 -4.43 6.68 -5.32
CA ALA A 153 -5.03 6.52 -6.64
C ALA A 153 -4.40 5.40 -7.45
N MET A 154 -3.09 5.22 -7.37
CA MET A 154 -2.37 4.13 -8.02
C MET A 154 -2.80 2.77 -7.46
N ASN A 155 -2.80 2.59 -6.14
CA ASN A 155 -3.21 1.34 -5.50
C ASN A 155 -4.66 0.99 -5.82
N ILE A 156 -5.57 1.95 -5.71
CA ILE A 156 -6.99 1.78 -6.02
C ILE A 156 -7.18 1.41 -7.50
N ALA A 157 -6.45 2.01 -8.41
CA ALA A 157 -6.52 1.67 -9.84
C ALA A 157 -6.10 0.23 -10.09
N ASP A 158 -4.97 -0.21 -9.51
CA ASP A 158 -4.50 -1.59 -9.58
C ASP A 158 -5.55 -2.57 -9.02
N GLU A 159 -6.12 -2.27 -7.87
CA GLU A 159 -7.15 -3.09 -7.22
C GLU A 159 -8.41 -3.21 -8.10
N LEU A 160 -8.91 -2.10 -8.63
CA LEU A 160 -10.09 -2.07 -9.47
C LEU A 160 -9.90 -2.84 -10.79
N VAL A 161 -8.74 -2.67 -11.43
CA VAL A 161 -8.43 -3.39 -12.69
C VAL A 161 -8.30 -4.89 -12.44
N LYS A 162 -7.67 -5.31 -11.33
CA LYS A 162 -7.56 -6.73 -10.97
C LYS A 162 -8.93 -7.39 -10.73
N LYS A 163 -9.88 -6.66 -10.14
CA LYS A 163 -11.16 -7.21 -9.71
C LYS A 163 -12.30 -7.06 -10.73
N ALA A 164 -12.24 -6.06 -11.58
CA ALA A 164 -13.35 -5.68 -12.48
C ALA A 164 -12.93 -5.45 -13.93
N ASP A 165 -11.70 -5.76 -14.31
CA ASP A 165 -11.01 -5.36 -15.52
C ASP A 165 -10.99 -3.83 -15.77
N LYS A 166 -10.39 -3.39 -16.88
CA LYS A 166 -10.27 -1.97 -17.22
C LYS A 166 -11.62 -1.30 -17.47
N ASP A 167 -12.49 -1.95 -18.24
CA ASP A 167 -13.78 -1.37 -18.63
C ASP A 167 -14.75 -1.34 -17.44
N GLY A 168 -14.75 -2.38 -16.64
CA GLY A 168 -15.49 -2.45 -15.38
C GLY A 168 -15.06 -1.39 -14.38
N ALA A 169 -13.76 -1.18 -14.21
CA ALA A 169 -13.19 -0.15 -13.35
C ALA A 169 -13.63 1.27 -13.81
N ILE A 170 -13.55 1.55 -15.11
CA ILE A 170 -14.02 2.83 -15.67
C ILE A 170 -15.53 3.02 -15.45
N ALA A 171 -16.34 1.97 -15.67
CA ALA A 171 -17.77 2.02 -15.45
C ALA A 171 -18.12 2.33 -13.99
N LEU A 172 -17.38 1.75 -13.03
CA LEU A 172 -17.52 2.03 -11.61
C LEU A 172 -17.19 3.49 -11.27
N LEU A 173 -16.10 4.03 -11.77
CA LEU A 173 -15.72 5.43 -11.53
C LEU A 173 -16.79 6.40 -12.06
N ARG A 174 -17.40 6.11 -13.20
CA ARG A 174 -18.51 6.92 -13.75
C ARG A 174 -19.76 6.92 -12.87
N MET A 175 -19.90 5.89 -12.03
CA MET A 175 -21.02 5.79 -11.08
C MET A 175 -20.75 6.54 -9.75
N ALA A 176 -19.55 7.08 -9.52
CA ALA A 176 -19.20 7.74 -8.27
C ALA A 176 -20.16 8.87 -7.85
N ASN A 177 -20.84 9.51 -8.81
CA ASN A 177 -21.87 10.53 -8.55
C ASN A 177 -23.21 9.94 -8.05
N LYS A 178 -23.41 8.63 -8.14
CA LYS A 178 -24.61 7.92 -7.71
C LYS A 178 -24.36 7.26 -6.35
N THR A 179 -24.23 8.07 -5.31
CA THR A 179 -23.68 7.68 -4.00
C THR A 179 -24.27 6.39 -3.41
N ALA A 180 -25.61 6.20 -3.46
CA ALA A 180 -26.22 4.99 -2.91
C ALA A 180 -25.83 3.71 -3.68
N GLN A 181 -25.93 3.76 -5.02
CA GLN A 181 -25.55 2.63 -5.88
C GLN A 181 -24.04 2.37 -5.87
N PHE A 182 -23.25 3.42 -5.70
CA PHE A 182 -21.81 3.33 -5.60
C PHE A 182 -21.41 2.65 -4.29
N LYS A 183 -22.00 3.05 -3.15
CA LYS A 183 -21.78 2.41 -1.85
C LYS A 183 -22.11 0.93 -1.88
N ASP A 184 -23.23 0.56 -2.46
CA ASP A 184 -23.69 -0.82 -2.57
C ASP A 184 -22.71 -1.69 -3.38
N LYS A 185 -22.23 -1.17 -4.52
CA LYS A 185 -21.28 -1.89 -5.39
C LYS A 185 -19.84 -1.86 -4.90
N MET A 186 -19.42 -0.78 -4.26
CA MET A 186 -18.05 -0.61 -3.78
C MET A 186 -17.83 -1.18 -2.39
N GLY A 187 -18.90 -1.34 -1.61
CA GLY A 187 -18.82 -1.80 -0.24
C GLY A 187 -18.10 -3.14 -0.14
N ASN A 188 -16.93 -3.16 0.46
CA ASN A 188 -16.08 -4.29 0.83
C ASN A 188 -15.65 -5.28 -0.28
N LEU A 189 -16.26 -5.23 -1.49
CA LEU A 189 -16.05 -6.25 -2.52
C LEU A 189 -15.08 -5.83 -3.62
N LEU A 190 -15.08 -4.57 -4.02
CA LEU A 190 -14.30 -4.11 -5.19
C LEU A 190 -13.08 -3.28 -4.81
N SER A 191 -13.21 -2.30 -3.92
CA SER A 191 -12.09 -1.55 -3.39
C SER A 191 -12.37 -1.02 -1.99
N PRO A 192 -11.93 -1.75 -0.93
CA PRO A 192 -12.00 -1.28 0.44
C PRO A 192 -11.28 0.08 0.64
N GLU A 193 -10.16 0.28 -0.06
CA GLU A 193 -9.42 1.54 0.01
C GLU A 193 -10.24 2.71 -0.54
N LEU A 194 -10.82 2.59 -1.74
CA LEU A 194 -11.66 3.64 -2.30
C LEU A 194 -12.89 3.90 -1.42
N PHE A 195 -13.49 2.83 -0.87
CA PHE A 195 -14.63 2.95 0.03
C PHE A 195 -14.25 3.75 1.28
N SER A 196 -13.14 3.40 1.95
CA SER A 196 -12.64 4.08 3.13
C SER A 196 -12.26 5.53 2.84
N TYR A 197 -11.53 5.75 1.75
CA TYR A 197 -11.11 7.09 1.33
C TYR A 197 -12.31 8.00 1.06
N MET A 198 -13.28 7.55 0.28
CA MET A 198 -14.50 8.33 0.03
C MET A 198 -15.35 8.52 1.29
N GLY A 199 -15.32 7.57 2.20
CA GLY A 199 -16.02 7.64 3.50
C GLY A 199 -15.58 8.81 4.34
N MET A 200 -14.31 9.18 4.33
CA MET A 200 -13.78 10.35 5.05
C MET A 200 -14.45 11.66 4.64
N TRP A 201 -14.91 11.76 3.40
CA TRP A 201 -15.63 12.92 2.86
C TRP A 201 -17.11 12.62 2.57
N ASP A 202 -17.74 11.79 3.39
CA ASP A 202 -19.17 11.44 3.32
C ASP A 202 -19.63 10.98 1.94
N PHE A 203 -18.74 10.34 1.17
CA PHE A 203 -18.97 9.97 -0.22
C PHE A 203 -19.36 11.14 -1.13
N ASN A 204 -18.93 12.34 -0.79
CA ASN A 204 -19.17 13.52 -1.58
C ASN A 204 -18.23 13.58 -2.80
N SER A 205 -18.64 12.99 -3.91
CA SER A 205 -17.87 13.00 -5.18
C SER A 205 -17.60 14.40 -5.74
N LYS A 206 -18.27 15.45 -5.21
CA LYS A 206 -18.01 16.84 -5.58
C LYS A 206 -16.92 17.50 -4.73
N HIS A 207 -16.51 16.86 -3.62
CA HIS A 207 -15.42 17.38 -2.79
C HIS A 207 -14.12 17.48 -3.61
N PRO A 208 -13.34 18.58 -3.48
CA PRO A 208 -12.12 18.78 -4.30
C PRO A 208 -11.12 17.61 -4.20
N VAL A 209 -10.89 17.08 -3.00
CA VAL A 209 -10.01 15.92 -2.75
C VAL A 209 -10.54 14.69 -3.50
N ILE A 210 -11.82 14.35 -3.35
CA ILE A 210 -12.42 13.19 -4.01
C ILE A 210 -12.40 13.34 -5.55
N LYS A 211 -12.68 14.54 -6.07
CA LYS A 211 -12.55 14.79 -7.52
C LYS A 211 -11.12 14.55 -8.02
N ARG A 212 -10.13 14.98 -7.26
CA ARG A 212 -8.72 14.78 -7.61
C ARG A 212 -8.36 13.30 -7.57
N LEU A 213 -8.75 12.59 -6.52
CA LEU A 213 -8.56 11.15 -6.39
C LEU A 213 -9.17 10.40 -7.59
N LEU A 214 -10.47 10.58 -7.85
CA LEU A 214 -11.16 9.90 -8.94
C LEU A 214 -10.55 10.20 -10.31
N LYS A 215 -10.08 11.44 -10.52
CA LYS A 215 -9.37 11.82 -11.75
C LYS A 215 -8.04 11.06 -11.87
N LYS A 216 -7.26 10.96 -10.79
CA LYS A 216 -5.99 10.24 -10.78
C LYS A 216 -6.17 8.74 -10.98
N ILE A 217 -7.16 8.12 -10.32
CA ILE A 217 -7.51 6.71 -10.55
C ILE A 217 -7.84 6.49 -12.03
N TYR A 218 -8.67 7.35 -12.63
CA TYR A 218 -9.01 7.24 -14.04
C TYR A 218 -7.78 7.35 -14.95
N GLN A 219 -6.84 8.25 -14.64
CA GLN A 219 -5.58 8.38 -15.37
C GLN A 219 -4.77 7.08 -15.30
N TYR A 220 -4.54 6.52 -14.11
CA TYR A 220 -3.80 5.25 -13.95
C TYR A 220 -4.46 4.08 -14.68
N ILE A 221 -5.80 4.02 -14.75
CA ILE A 221 -6.50 2.97 -15.49
C ILE A 221 -6.36 3.15 -17.01
N THR A 222 -6.35 4.39 -17.50
CA THR A 222 -6.44 4.66 -18.94
C THR A 222 -5.11 4.90 -19.61
N GLU A 223 -4.17 5.50 -18.90
CA GLU A 223 -2.83 5.74 -19.42
C GLU A 223 -2.00 4.45 -19.28
N PRO A 224 -1.34 3.99 -20.34
CA PRO A 224 -0.39 2.89 -20.18
C PRO A 224 0.68 3.35 -19.20
N SER A 225 0.97 2.50 -18.20
CA SER A 225 2.15 2.69 -17.34
C SER A 225 3.32 2.91 -18.28
N SER A 226 3.94 4.08 -18.21
CA SER A 226 5.21 4.30 -18.91
C SER A 226 6.23 3.35 -18.27
N GLU A 227 6.40 2.19 -18.91
CA GLU A 227 7.41 1.18 -18.59
C GLU A 227 8.82 1.77 -18.62
#